data_49b4b56bedaeb4c188d5387d2a951f8a
#
_entry.id   49b4b56bedaeb4c188d5387d2a951f8a
#
_cell.length_a   1.000
_cell.length_b   1.000
_cell.length_c   1.000
_cell.angle_alpha   90.00
_cell.angle_beta   90.00
_cell.angle_gamma   90.00
#
_symmetry.space_group_name_H-M   'P 1'
#
loop_
_entity.id
_entity.type
_entity.pdbx_description
1 polymer ?
#
loop_
_entity_poly.entity_id
_entity_poly.type
_entity_poly.pdbx_seq_one_letter_code
_entity_poly.pdbx_strand_id
1 'polypeptide(L)'
;MKAFKNRVFEWLDHRTGIETNIRKFLYEDIPASSGWHQVFGSVAVFLFLVQAFTGILLAFNYAPTPGEAYNSMRYILTEVTAGRLMHGLHHWGASMMIVVVVLHMVQVFLFGSYKKPREATWIAGVVLLLLTLTYGLTGYLLPWDNKAYWGTVVVTQIAAGVPLLGPYLSRLLGSTGDVGVVTFARFYAVHVLLLPPATGLLILAHIVLVRKHGVAPVPGDDQLPSKKFYPRQAFLDTIAVFTAFVILFTLAVVAHLPLERLADPSDTAYIPRPEWYYLFLFQMLKYFSGPMEVFGSVVLPGLAIFLLILIPFIDRTPLVRVSKRVFAMACIVLAGAAWGGLTLAAVKSTPPSGVAASIDYAGPIDWMQLTPAALGRGSDKTAPDFAVAGAKLFTKKGCAACHMVNGVGGKLGPPLNGLSSRRSEEWVQENFIHPQKMAPGTIMPAYPFNETEMRNIIGYLFTIPE
;
A
#
# COMPACT_ATOMS: atom_id res chain seq x y z
N MET A 1 -38.68 2.98 29.71
CA MET A 1 -37.56 2.81 28.75
C MET A 1 -37.57 3.84 27.62
N LYS A 2 -38.66 4.07 26.88
CA LYS A 2 -38.74 5.11 25.82
C LYS A 2 -38.48 6.54 26.34
N ALA A 3 -39.07 6.94 27.48
CA ALA A 3 -38.87 8.28 28.06
C ALA A 3 -37.44 8.55 28.54
N PHE A 4 -36.71 7.53 29.03
CA PHE A 4 -35.33 7.64 29.42
C PHE A 4 -34.43 7.77 28.16
N LYS A 5 -34.68 6.96 27.12
CA LYS A 5 -33.98 7.02 25.85
C LYS A 5 -34.15 8.41 25.22
N ASN A 6 -35.33 8.97 25.18
CA ASN A 6 -35.58 10.31 24.64
C ASN A 6 -34.79 11.39 25.41
N ARG A 7 -34.79 11.37 26.75
CA ARG A 7 -33.99 12.33 27.57
C ARG A 7 -32.51 12.25 27.31
N VAL A 8 -31.93 11.05 27.14
CA VAL A 8 -30.53 10.90 26.82
C VAL A 8 -30.20 11.44 25.44
N PHE A 9 -31.06 11.16 24.44
CA PHE A 9 -30.89 11.71 23.08
C PHE A 9 -31.04 13.24 23.05
N GLU A 10 -32.05 13.81 23.71
CA GLU A 10 -32.22 15.26 23.84
C GLU A 10 -31.01 15.91 24.56
N TRP A 11 -30.53 15.27 25.63
CA TRP A 11 -29.34 15.75 26.37
C TRP A 11 -28.07 15.76 25.49
N LEU A 12 -27.87 14.69 24.69
CA LEU A 12 -26.75 14.62 23.73
C LEU A 12 -26.91 15.65 22.64
N ASP A 13 -28.08 15.76 22.01
CA ASP A 13 -28.27 16.68 20.90
C ASP A 13 -28.14 18.14 21.32
N HIS A 14 -28.67 18.50 22.48
CA HIS A 14 -28.49 19.87 23.02
C HIS A 14 -27.00 20.26 23.21
N ARG A 15 -26.10 19.29 23.43
CA ARG A 15 -24.67 19.53 23.66
C ARG A 15 -23.81 19.36 22.42
N THR A 16 -24.19 18.48 21.53
CA THR A 16 -23.38 18.06 20.36
C THR A 16 -24.00 18.44 19.02
N GLY A 17 -25.32 18.67 19.01
CA GLY A 17 -26.07 18.90 17.77
C GLY A 17 -26.10 17.67 16.83
N ILE A 18 -25.76 16.47 17.32
CA ILE A 18 -25.61 15.28 16.48
C ILE A 18 -26.92 14.95 15.75
N GLU A 19 -28.04 14.84 16.45
CA GLU A 19 -29.34 14.54 15.84
C GLU A 19 -29.75 15.63 14.84
N THR A 20 -29.63 16.89 15.26
CA THR A 20 -29.93 18.05 14.43
C THR A 20 -29.09 18.06 13.16
N ASN A 21 -27.80 17.80 13.25
CA ASN A 21 -26.91 17.76 12.09
C ASN A 21 -27.16 16.54 11.19
N ILE A 22 -27.45 15.37 11.77
CA ILE A 22 -27.85 14.18 11.02
C ILE A 22 -29.16 14.42 10.26
N ARG A 23 -30.16 15.01 10.90
CA ARG A 23 -31.44 15.38 10.23
C ARG A 23 -31.20 16.37 9.12
N LYS A 24 -30.39 17.42 9.34
CA LYS A 24 -30.05 18.39 8.31
C LYS A 24 -29.33 17.72 7.13
N PHE A 25 -28.48 16.74 7.40
CA PHE A 25 -27.82 15.93 6.36
C PHE A 25 -28.82 15.07 5.58
N LEU A 26 -29.65 14.30 6.26
CA LEU A 26 -30.57 13.36 5.62
C LEU A 26 -31.66 14.06 4.79
N TYR A 27 -32.12 15.24 5.23
CA TYR A 27 -33.18 15.98 4.56
C TYR A 27 -32.67 17.17 3.75
N GLU A 28 -31.40 17.13 3.35
CA GLU A 28 -30.83 18.10 2.43
C GLU A 28 -31.48 18.00 1.06
N ASP A 29 -31.68 19.17 0.42
CA ASP A 29 -32.19 19.24 -0.94
C ASP A 29 -31.08 18.89 -1.95
N ILE A 30 -31.40 17.97 -2.84
CA ILE A 30 -30.51 17.53 -3.93
C ILE A 30 -31.23 17.73 -5.29
N PRO A 31 -30.48 17.91 -6.38
CA PRO A 31 -31.04 18.05 -7.71
C PRO A 31 -31.97 16.88 -8.10
N ALA A 32 -33.00 17.16 -8.89
CA ALA A 32 -33.94 16.17 -9.38
C ALA A 32 -33.27 15.02 -10.15
N SER A 33 -32.17 15.32 -10.87
CA SER A 33 -31.38 14.36 -11.64
C SER A 33 -30.53 13.43 -10.78
N SER A 34 -30.37 13.69 -9.47
CA SER A 34 -29.53 12.85 -8.59
C SER A 34 -29.96 11.37 -8.64
N GLY A 35 -28.99 10.47 -8.68
CA GLY A 35 -29.24 9.03 -8.82
C GLY A 35 -27.97 8.18 -8.78
N TRP A 36 -27.97 7.07 -9.50
CA TRP A 36 -26.88 6.09 -9.52
C TRP A 36 -25.50 6.66 -9.87
N HIS A 37 -25.42 7.70 -10.68
CA HIS A 37 -24.15 8.30 -11.06
C HIS A 37 -23.43 9.02 -9.89
N GLN A 38 -24.08 9.22 -8.75
CA GLN A 38 -23.52 9.93 -7.60
C GLN A 38 -23.06 9.02 -6.45
N VAL A 39 -23.29 7.69 -6.56
CA VAL A 39 -22.99 6.75 -5.47
C VAL A 39 -21.49 6.51 -5.24
N PHE A 40 -20.64 6.84 -6.22
CA PHE A 40 -19.19 6.55 -6.12
C PHE A 40 -18.51 7.23 -4.93
N GLY A 41 -18.93 8.45 -4.56
CA GLY A 41 -18.38 9.15 -3.40
C GLY A 41 -18.66 8.39 -2.09
N SER A 42 -19.88 7.91 -1.90
CA SER A 42 -20.27 7.12 -0.72
C SER A 42 -19.53 5.78 -0.66
N VAL A 43 -19.37 5.11 -1.80
CA VAL A 43 -18.59 3.87 -1.89
C VAL A 43 -17.11 4.12 -1.58
N ALA A 44 -16.52 5.23 -2.05
CA ALA A 44 -15.13 5.58 -1.74
C ALA A 44 -14.91 5.81 -0.24
N VAL A 45 -15.83 6.53 0.43
CA VAL A 45 -15.76 6.71 1.89
C VAL A 45 -15.89 5.38 2.63
N PHE A 46 -16.82 4.53 2.21
CA PHE A 46 -16.96 3.19 2.78
C PHE A 46 -15.66 2.37 2.65
N LEU A 47 -15.07 2.35 1.46
CA LEU A 47 -13.81 1.63 1.23
C LEU A 47 -12.66 2.20 2.06
N PHE A 48 -12.57 3.53 2.23
CA PHE A 48 -11.60 4.14 3.12
C PHE A 48 -11.75 3.65 4.57
N LEU A 49 -12.98 3.56 5.06
CA LEU A 49 -13.24 3.03 6.40
C LEU A 49 -12.86 1.55 6.53
N VAL A 50 -13.14 0.74 5.50
CA VAL A 50 -12.69 -0.67 5.46
C VAL A 50 -11.16 -0.75 5.48
N GLN A 51 -10.45 0.09 4.69
CA GLN A 51 -8.99 0.14 4.68
C GLN A 51 -8.43 0.52 6.06
N ALA A 52 -8.96 1.55 6.69
CA ALA A 52 -8.54 1.98 8.01
C ALA A 52 -8.76 0.87 9.05
N PHE A 53 -9.94 0.25 9.07
CA PHE A 53 -10.28 -0.81 10.02
C PHE A 53 -9.40 -2.06 9.82
N THR A 54 -9.30 -2.56 8.60
CA THR A 54 -8.49 -3.75 8.31
C THR A 54 -6.99 -3.50 8.51
N GLY A 55 -6.51 -2.29 8.18
CA GLY A 55 -5.13 -1.86 8.43
C GLY A 55 -4.77 -1.85 9.91
N ILE A 56 -5.66 -1.35 10.78
CA ILE A 56 -5.47 -1.39 12.25
C ILE A 56 -5.40 -2.84 12.72
N LEU A 57 -6.30 -3.72 12.26
CA LEU A 57 -6.28 -5.14 12.67
C LEU A 57 -5.01 -5.86 12.21
N LEU A 58 -4.52 -5.57 11.01
CA LEU A 58 -3.24 -6.11 10.53
C LEU A 58 -2.07 -5.60 11.38
N ALA A 59 -2.06 -4.31 11.72
CA ALA A 59 -0.99 -3.68 12.49
C ALA A 59 -0.81 -4.28 13.91
N PHE A 60 -1.87 -4.86 14.50
CA PHE A 60 -1.75 -5.55 15.81
C PHE A 60 -0.81 -6.77 15.78
N ASN A 61 -0.65 -7.40 14.63
CA ASN A 61 0.14 -8.62 14.49
C ASN A 61 1.36 -8.42 13.56
N TYR A 62 1.59 -7.21 13.10
CA TYR A 62 2.64 -6.90 12.14
C TYR A 62 3.86 -6.29 12.82
N ALA A 63 5.04 -6.82 12.53
CA ALA A 63 6.32 -6.32 13.06
C ALA A 63 7.02 -5.44 11.99
N PRO A 64 7.09 -4.11 12.18
CA PRO A 64 7.53 -3.17 11.15
C PRO A 64 9.06 -3.06 11.04
N THR A 65 9.73 -4.16 10.80
CA THR A 65 11.18 -4.20 10.55
C THR A 65 11.51 -5.16 9.40
N PRO A 66 12.52 -4.91 8.58
CA PRO A 66 12.91 -5.81 7.49
C PRO A 66 13.15 -7.26 7.93
N GLY A 67 13.67 -7.48 9.15
CA GLY A 67 13.94 -8.80 9.69
C GLY A 67 12.69 -9.60 10.06
N GLU A 68 11.60 -8.93 10.44
CA GLU A 68 10.40 -9.58 10.96
C GLU A 68 9.13 -9.34 10.12
N ALA A 69 9.14 -8.36 9.22
CA ALA A 69 7.97 -7.98 8.43
C ALA A 69 7.41 -9.18 7.65
N TYR A 70 8.25 -9.87 6.91
CA TYR A 70 7.86 -11.04 6.13
C TYR A 70 7.31 -12.18 7.00
N ASN A 71 7.96 -12.48 8.11
CA ASN A 71 7.53 -13.53 9.04
C ASN A 71 6.23 -13.16 9.74
N SER A 72 6.05 -11.90 10.13
CA SER A 72 4.80 -11.43 10.73
C SER A 72 3.64 -11.47 9.71
N MET A 73 3.88 -11.17 8.44
CA MET A 73 2.89 -11.35 7.39
C MET A 73 2.51 -12.82 7.19
N ARG A 74 3.48 -13.73 7.20
CA ARG A 74 3.20 -15.17 7.16
C ARG A 74 2.37 -15.60 8.36
N TYR A 75 2.76 -15.17 9.57
CA TYR A 75 1.99 -15.43 10.79
C TYR A 75 0.54 -14.95 10.70
N ILE A 76 0.32 -13.72 10.18
CA ILE A 76 -1.04 -13.20 9.95
C ILE A 76 -1.82 -14.11 8.99
N LEU A 77 -1.18 -14.60 7.92
CA LEU A 77 -1.83 -15.39 6.89
C LEU A 77 -2.12 -16.84 7.32
N THR A 78 -1.36 -17.41 8.26
CA THR A 78 -1.44 -18.82 8.61
C THR A 78 -2.03 -19.08 10.00
N GLU A 79 -1.69 -18.26 11.01
CA GLU A 79 -1.99 -18.51 12.42
C GLU A 79 -3.07 -17.60 12.99
N VAL A 80 -3.19 -16.34 12.51
CA VAL A 80 -4.15 -15.39 13.05
C VAL A 80 -5.56 -15.74 12.58
N THR A 81 -6.50 -15.91 13.52
CA THR A 81 -7.91 -16.13 13.19
C THR A 81 -8.44 -15.01 12.29
N ALA A 82 -8.98 -15.37 11.13
CA ALA A 82 -9.41 -14.47 10.06
C ALA A 82 -8.31 -13.56 9.48
N GLY A 83 -7.03 -13.79 9.79
CA GLY A 83 -5.92 -12.97 9.30
C GLY A 83 -5.85 -12.93 7.77
N ARG A 84 -6.02 -14.08 7.11
CA ARG A 84 -6.10 -14.18 5.64
C ARG A 84 -7.25 -13.36 5.06
N LEU A 85 -8.42 -13.38 5.71
CA LEU A 85 -9.57 -12.56 5.29
C LEU A 85 -9.27 -11.07 5.47
N MET A 86 -8.70 -10.66 6.59
CA MET A 86 -8.36 -9.25 6.86
C MET A 86 -7.32 -8.72 5.86
N HIS A 87 -6.30 -9.52 5.56
CA HIS A 87 -5.32 -9.20 4.52
C HIS A 87 -5.97 -9.11 3.13
N GLY A 88 -6.84 -10.07 2.79
CA GLY A 88 -7.58 -10.06 1.53
C GLY A 88 -8.49 -8.83 1.38
N LEU A 89 -9.24 -8.47 2.43
CA LEU A 89 -10.07 -7.26 2.45
C LEU A 89 -9.22 -5.99 2.29
N HIS A 90 -8.05 -5.94 2.91
CA HIS A 90 -7.14 -4.80 2.82
C HIS A 90 -6.56 -4.67 1.41
N HIS A 91 -6.01 -5.73 0.84
CA HIS A 91 -5.41 -5.72 -0.50
C HIS A 91 -6.43 -5.47 -1.63
N TRP A 92 -7.50 -6.26 -1.66
CA TRP A 92 -8.54 -6.09 -2.69
C TRP A 92 -9.31 -4.78 -2.51
N GLY A 93 -9.47 -4.35 -1.25
CA GLY A 93 -10.07 -3.06 -0.93
C GLY A 93 -9.23 -1.89 -1.44
N ALA A 94 -7.90 -1.96 -1.38
CA ALA A 94 -7.01 -0.95 -1.98
C ALA A 94 -7.19 -0.88 -3.50
N SER A 95 -7.23 -2.03 -4.18
CA SER A 95 -7.50 -2.11 -5.62
C SER A 95 -8.88 -1.54 -5.98
N MET A 96 -9.92 -1.92 -5.24
CA MET A 96 -11.28 -1.42 -5.45
C MET A 96 -11.38 0.09 -5.17
N MET A 97 -10.67 0.60 -4.14
CA MET A 97 -10.61 2.03 -3.83
C MET A 97 -10.09 2.83 -5.02
N ILE A 98 -8.98 2.39 -5.64
CA ILE A 98 -8.41 3.07 -6.81
C ILE A 98 -9.41 3.09 -7.96
N VAL A 99 -10.06 1.96 -8.26
CA VAL A 99 -11.10 1.88 -9.31
C VAL A 99 -12.25 2.86 -9.02
N VAL A 100 -12.78 2.84 -7.80
CA VAL A 100 -13.94 3.67 -7.42
C VAL A 100 -13.59 5.16 -7.44
N VAL A 101 -12.40 5.55 -6.95
CA VAL A 101 -11.95 6.95 -6.96
C VAL A 101 -11.76 7.46 -8.39
N VAL A 102 -11.19 6.62 -9.28
CA VAL A 102 -11.05 6.96 -10.72
C VAL A 102 -12.44 7.09 -11.37
N LEU A 103 -13.37 6.15 -11.12
CA LEU A 103 -14.74 6.24 -11.64
C LEU A 103 -15.47 7.48 -11.11
N HIS A 104 -15.26 7.83 -9.83
CA HIS A 104 -15.79 9.06 -9.25
C HIS A 104 -15.24 10.30 -9.96
N MET A 105 -13.94 10.36 -10.19
CA MET A 105 -13.31 11.46 -10.93
C MET A 105 -13.83 11.55 -12.37
N VAL A 106 -13.94 10.43 -13.08
CA VAL A 106 -14.49 10.37 -14.44
C VAL A 106 -15.93 10.86 -14.46
N GLN A 107 -16.75 10.45 -13.49
CA GLN A 107 -18.13 10.93 -13.34
C GLN A 107 -18.16 12.44 -13.12
N VAL A 108 -17.40 12.98 -12.18
CA VAL A 108 -17.32 14.42 -11.89
C VAL A 108 -16.86 15.20 -13.13
N PHE A 109 -15.89 14.66 -13.87
CA PHE A 109 -15.38 15.26 -15.11
C PHE A 109 -16.42 15.26 -16.22
N LEU A 110 -17.10 14.13 -16.48
CA LEU A 110 -18.13 14.03 -17.53
C LEU A 110 -19.30 14.97 -17.31
N PHE A 111 -19.76 15.10 -16.06
CA PHE A 111 -20.88 15.96 -15.70
C PHE A 111 -20.47 17.43 -15.50
N GLY A 112 -19.18 17.77 -15.64
CA GLY A 112 -18.68 19.12 -15.43
C GLY A 112 -18.88 19.62 -14.01
N SER A 113 -18.98 18.73 -13.05
CA SER A 113 -19.29 19.06 -11.65
C SER A 113 -18.16 19.80 -10.92
N TYR A 114 -17.00 19.90 -11.54
CA TYR A 114 -15.83 20.68 -11.08
C TYR A 114 -15.90 22.18 -11.41
N LYS A 115 -16.87 22.57 -12.24
CA LYS A 115 -16.98 23.98 -12.69
C LYS A 115 -17.38 24.88 -11.53
N LYS A 116 -17.14 26.19 -11.72
CA LYS A 116 -17.43 27.22 -10.72
C LYS A 116 -18.80 27.04 -10.08
N PRO A 117 -18.92 27.08 -8.75
CA PRO A 117 -17.91 27.44 -7.74
C PRO A 117 -17.20 26.24 -7.07
N ARG A 118 -17.03 25.08 -7.76
CA ARG A 118 -16.58 23.79 -7.18
C ARG A 118 -15.11 23.46 -7.50
N GLU A 119 -14.31 24.45 -7.92
CA GLU A 119 -12.90 24.28 -8.27
C GLU A 119 -12.08 23.71 -7.11
N ALA A 120 -12.28 24.26 -5.90
CA ALA A 120 -11.61 23.79 -4.69
C ALA A 120 -11.98 22.35 -4.34
N THR A 121 -13.25 21.93 -4.58
CA THR A 121 -13.72 20.56 -4.38
C THR A 121 -13.00 19.60 -5.32
N TRP A 122 -12.82 20.00 -6.59
CA TRP A 122 -12.09 19.21 -7.58
C TRP A 122 -10.62 19.06 -7.19
N ILE A 123 -9.94 20.14 -6.83
CA ILE A 123 -8.53 20.11 -6.42
C ILE A 123 -8.34 19.21 -5.20
N ALA A 124 -9.21 19.30 -4.19
CA ALA A 124 -9.19 18.40 -3.05
C ALA A 124 -9.37 16.93 -3.48
N GLY A 125 -10.25 16.66 -4.46
CA GLY A 125 -10.42 15.34 -5.06
C GLY A 125 -9.18 14.83 -5.79
N VAL A 126 -8.46 15.68 -6.52
CA VAL A 126 -7.17 15.32 -7.16
C VAL A 126 -6.12 14.98 -6.10
N VAL A 127 -6.04 15.75 -5.02
CA VAL A 127 -5.12 15.44 -3.91
C VAL A 127 -5.50 14.11 -3.24
N LEU A 128 -6.79 13.83 -3.04
CA LEU A 128 -7.26 12.54 -2.51
C LEU A 128 -6.90 11.37 -3.43
N LEU A 129 -6.96 11.53 -4.76
CA LEU A 129 -6.48 10.52 -5.70
C LEU A 129 -4.97 10.26 -5.52
N LEU A 130 -4.17 11.33 -5.41
CA LEU A 130 -2.73 11.21 -5.21
C LEU A 130 -2.40 10.52 -3.88
N LEU A 131 -3.12 10.84 -2.80
CA LEU A 131 -2.98 10.13 -1.52
C LEU A 131 -3.36 8.66 -1.65
N THR A 132 -4.43 8.33 -2.38
CA THR A 132 -4.84 6.94 -2.63
C THR A 132 -3.75 6.16 -3.37
N LEU A 133 -3.13 6.75 -4.39
CA LEU A 133 -1.99 6.14 -5.07
C LEU A 133 -0.77 6.02 -4.13
N THR A 134 -0.49 7.03 -3.31
CA THR A 134 0.59 6.97 -2.33
C THR A 134 0.39 5.84 -1.31
N TYR A 135 -0.86 5.55 -0.91
CA TYR A 135 -1.16 4.37 -0.09
C TYR A 135 -0.79 3.07 -0.80
N GLY A 136 -1.18 2.92 -2.08
CA GLY A 136 -0.82 1.75 -2.87
C GLY A 136 0.70 1.56 -2.96
N LEU A 137 1.45 2.65 -3.10
CA LEU A 137 2.90 2.63 -3.17
C LEU A 137 3.54 2.29 -1.82
N THR A 138 3.15 2.98 -0.75
CA THR A 138 3.77 2.80 0.56
C THR A 138 3.40 1.49 1.22
N GLY A 139 2.18 0.98 1.00
CA GLY A 139 1.74 -0.32 1.49
C GLY A 139 2.38 -1.50 0.77
N TYR A 140 2.80 -1.30 -0.48
CA TYR A 140 3.41 -2.33 -1.32
C TYR A 140 4.74 -2.88 -0.77
N LEU A 141 5.54 -2.06 -0.09
CA LEU A 141 6.80 -2.47 0.53
C LEU A 141 6.60 -3.34 1.78
N LEU A 142 5.48 -3.16 2.49
CA LEU A 142 5.32 -3.70 3.84
C LEU A 142 5.39 -5.24 3.94
N PRO A 143 4.96 -6.05 2.98
CA PRO A 143 5.16 -7.49 3.03
C PRO A 143 6.63 -7.94 3.06
N TRP A 144 7.56 -7.09 2.61
CA TRP A 144 8.98 -7.36 2.52
C TRP A 144 9.32 -8.64 1.76
N ASP A 145 8.53 -8.95 0.75
CA ASP A 145 8.84 -9.99 -0.22
C ASP A 145 9.70 -9.43 -1.38
N ASN A 146 10.13 -10.29 -2.28
CA ASN A 146 11.04 -9.91 -3.37
C ASN A 146 10.41 -8.88 -4.31
N LYS A 147 9.12 -9.02 -4.59
CA LYS A 147 8.34 -8.08 -5.39
C LYS A 147 8.29 -6.69 -4.73
N ALA A 148 8.02 -6.63 -3.44
CA ALA A 148 7.94 -5.41 -2.65
C ALA A 148 9.29 -4.68 -2.59
N TYR A 149 10.37 -5.40 -2.33
CA TYR A 149 11.72 -4.86 -2.28
C TYR A 149 12.13 -4.23 -3.60
N TRP A 150 12.13 -5.00 -4.69
CA TRP A 150 12.60 -4.53 -5.99
C TRP A 150 11.69 -3.46 -6.60
N GLY A 151 10.37 -3.52 -6.34
CA GLY A 151 9.47 -2.45 -6.70
C GLY A 151 9.80 -1.13 -6.01
N THR A 152 10.20 -1.19 -4.73
CA THR A 152 10.62 -0.01 -3.96
C THR A 152 11.97 0.52 -4.44
N VAL A 153 12.90 -0.34 -4.82
CA VAL A 153 14.17 0.08 -5.45
C VAL A 153 13.89 0.95 -6.69
N VAL A 154 13.01 0.51 -7.59
CA VAL A 154 12.64 1.30 -8.77
C VAL A 154 12.07 2.65 -8.39
N VAL A 155 11.14 2.71 -7.44
CA VAL A 155 10.51 3.97 -7.01
C VAL A 155 11.52 4.93 -6.40
N THR A 156 12.42 4.42 -5.56
CA THR A 156 13.47 5.26 -4.94
C THR A 156 14.51 5.74 -5.94
N GLN A 157 14.82 4.96 -6.96
CA GLN A 157 15.68 5.37 -8.08
C GLN A 157 15.01 6.47 -8.93
N ILE A 158 13.72 6.35 -9.22
CA ILE A 158 12.95 7.41 -9.90
C ILE A 158 13.01 8.71 -9.08
N ALA A 159 12.79 8.61 -7.76
CA ALA A 159 12.85 9.78 -6.88
C ALA A 159 14.26 10.41 -6.85
N ALA A 160 15.31 9.59 -6.84
CA ALA A 160 16.70 10.05 -6.91
C ALA A 160 17.03 10.75 -8.23
N GLY A 161 16.39 10.32 -9.33
CA GLY A 161 16.55 10.91 -10.66
C GLY A 161 15.86 12.25 -10.88
N VAL A 162 15.03 12.75 -9.93
CA VAL A 162 14.33 14.04 -10.07
C VAL A 162 15.35 15.19 -10.11
N PRO A 163 15.39 15.99 -11.19
CA PRO A 163 16.32 17.11 -11.29
C PRO A 163 16.22 18.05 -10.10
N LEU A 164 17.36 18.49 -9.55
CA LEU A 164 17.51 19.40 -8.40
C LEU A 164 17.01 18.82 -7.06
N LEU A 165 15.92 18.03 -7.06
CA LEU A 165 15.29 17.50 -5.84
C LEU A 165 15.75 16.09 -5.47
N GLY A 166 16.31 15.32 -6.41
CA GLY A 166 16.67 13.92 -6.21
C GLY A 166 17.48 13.63 -4.94
N PRO A 167 18.57 14.35 -4.64
CA PRO A 167 19.32 14.14 -3.41
C PRO A 167 18.52 14.38 -2.13
N TYR A 168 17.59 15.32 -2.14
CA TYR A 168 16.69 15.60 -1.00
C TYR A 168 15.65 14.50 -0.85
N LEU A 169 15.05 14.07 -1.98
CA LEU A 169 14.07 12.98 -2.00
C LEU A 169 14.68 11.66 -1.53
N SER A 170 15.88 11.31 -1.98
CA SER A 170 16.58 10.10 -1.53
C SER A 170 16.87 10.14 -0.02
N ARG A 171 17.28 11.30 0.51
CA ARG A 171 17.45 11.48 1.96
C ARG A 171 16.12 11.36 2.71
N LEU A 172 15.06 11.97 2.16
CA LEU A 172 13.71 11.90 2.75
C LEU A 172 13.18 10.47 2.76
N LEU A 173 13.40 9.70 1.69
CA LEU A 173 12.99 8.29 1.61
C LEU A 173 13.93 7.34 2.37
N GLY A 174 15.12 7.79 2.74
CA GLY A 174 16.13 6.95 3.40
C GLY A 174 16.80 5.94 2.48
N SER A 175 16.85 6.24 1.17
CA SER A 175 17.36 5.37 0.10
C SER A 175 18.70 5.87 -0.48
N THR A 176 19.59 6.42 0.36
CA THR A 176 20.90 6.94 -0.06
C THR A 176 21.89 5.80 -0.35
N GLY A 177 21.55 4.91 -1.24
CA GLY A 177 22.35 3.74 -1.63
C GLY A 177 21.44 2.55 -1.87
N ASP A 178 20.77 2.05 -0.84
CA ASP A 178 19.91 0.87 -0.89
C ASP A 178 18.59 1.05 -0.15
N VAL A 179 17.60 0.24 -0.51
CA VAL A 179 16.34 0.10 0.23
C VAL A 179 16.62 -0.75 1.48
N GLY A 180 16.68 -0.10 2.63
CA GLY A 180 17.02 -0.75 3.90
C GLY A 180 16.07 -0.41 5.03
N VAL A 181 16.54 -0.60 6.27
CA VAL A 181 15.75 -0.38 7.50
C VAL A 181 15.14 1.02 7.56
N VAL A 182 15.88 2.05 7.17
CA VAL A 182 15.41 3.44 7.24
C VAL A 182 14.32 3.70 6.21
N THR A 183 14.47 3.20 4.98
CA THR A 183 13.42 3.28 3.94
C THR A 183 12.15 2.59 4.42
N PHE A 184 12.30 1.35 4.91
CA PHE A 184 11.20 0.56 5.43
C PHE A 184 10.42 1.27 6.54
N ALA A 185 11.13 1.74 7.57
CA ALA A 185 10.53 2.44 8.71
C ALA A 185 9.77 3.70 8.27
N ARG A 186 10.30 4.46 7.30
CA ARG A 186 9.65 5.66 6.76
C ARG A 186 8.39 5.32 5.97
N PHE A 187 8.44 4.30 5.12
CA PHE A 187 7.26 3.85 4.37
C PHE A 187 6.16 3.36 5.32
N TYR A 188 6.52 2.60 6.36
CA TYR A 188 5.58 2.19 7.39
C TYR A 188 4.97 3.39 8.13
N ALA A 189 5.80 4.32 8.57
CA ALA A 189 5.33 5.52 9.28
C ALA A 189 4.41 6.39 8.41
N VAL A 190 4.75 6.57 7.13
CA VAL A 190 3.90 7.29 6.18
C VAL A 190 2.59 6.55 5.97
N HIS A 191 2.61 5.23 5.70
CA HIS A 191 1.43 4.45 5.41
C HIS A 191 0.44 4.37 6.59
N VAL A 192 0.96 4.14 7.80
CA VAL A 192 0.13 3.82 8.98
C VAL A 192 -0.16 5.05 9.84
N LEU A 193 0.80 5.98 9.96
CA LEU A 193 0.67 7.10 10.90
C LEU A 193 0.33 8.42 10.21
N LEU A 194 0.88 8.72 9.04
CA LEU A 194 0.71 10.01 8.39
C LEU A 194 -0.48 10.03 7.43
N LEU A 195 -0.55 9.07 6.51
CA LEU A 195 -1.58 9.08 5.46
C LEU A 195 -3.01 8.95 6.01
N PRO A 196 -3.35 8.07 6.99
CA PRO A 196 -4.73 7.90 7.44
C PRO A 196 -5.34 9.17 8.03
N PRO A 197 -4.71 9.88 8.98
CA PRO A 197 -5.27 11.12 9.50
C PRO A 197 -5.30 12.24 8.45
N ALA A 198 -4.26 12.35 7.61
CA ALA A 198 -4.22 13.36 6.55
C ALA A 198 -5.36 13.15 5.53
N THR A 199 -5.58 11.92 5.09
CA THR A 199 -6.66 11.56 4.17
C THR A 199 -8.03 11.76 4.83
N GLY A 200 -8.21 11.34 6.08
CA GLY A 200 -9.45 11.54 6.83
C GLY A 200 -9.82 13.02 6.94
N LEU A 201 -8.87 13.88 7.29
CA LEU A 201 -9.07 15.33 7.33
C LEU A 201 -9.40 15.92 5.96
N LEU A 202 -8.74 15.44 4.90
CA LEU A 202 -9.00 15.93 3.54
C LEU A 202 -10.36 15.43 3.01
N ILE A 203 -10.77 14.19 3.33
CA ILE A 203 -12.13 13.69 3.04
C ILE A 203 -13.16 14.58 3.73
N LEU A 204 -12.96 14.90 5.00
CA LEU A 204 -13.87 15.79 5.73
C LEU A 204 -13.94 17.18 5.06
N ALA A 205 -12.81 17.76 4.71
CA ALA A 205 -12.76 19.03 4.00
C ALA A 205 -13.46 18.97 2.62
N HIS A 206 -13.24 17.87 1.88
CA HIS A 206 -13.89 17.62 0.59
C HIS A 206 -15.43 17.52 0.73
N ILE A 207 -15.91 16.78 1.72
CA ILE A 207 -17.35 16.67 2.02
C ILE A 207 -17.94 18.04 2.42
N VAL A 208 -17.22 18.82 3.26
CA VAL A 208 -17.65 20.17 3.64
C VAL A 208 -17.79 21.07 2.41
N LEU A 209 -16.84 21.01 1.47
CA LEU A 209 -16.90 21.77 0.21
C LEU A 209 -18.08 21.32 -0.67
N VAL A 210 -18.31 20.00 -0.78
CA VAL A 210 -19.46 19.46 -1.51
C VAL A 210 -20.77 19.97 -0.91
N ARG A 211 -20.88 19.96 0.41
CA ARG A 211 -22.09 20.44 1.09
C ARG A 211 -22.28 21.96 0.98
N LYS A 212 -21.20 22.72 1.04
CA LYS A 212 -21.23 24.19 0.89
C LYS A 212 -21.79 24.62 -0.46
N HIS A 213 -21.41 23.91 -1.53
CA HIS A 213 -21.80 24.26 -2.90
C HIS A 213 -22.93 23.42 -3.46
N GLY A 214 -23.39 22.41 -2.71
CA GLY A 214 -24.40 21.44 -3.13
C GLY A 214 -23.93 20.52 -4.24
N VAL A 215 -24.72 19.49 -4.54
CA VAL A 215 -24.51 18.62 -5.68
C VAL A 215 -24.73 19.40 -6.98
N ALA A 216 -23.85 19.18 -7.99
CA ALA A 216 -23.97 19.89 -9.25
C ALA A 216 -25.25 19.47 -10.01
N PRO A 217 -26.14 20.41 -10.36
CA PRO A 217 -27.33 20.10 -11.14
C PRO A 217 -26.96 19.84 -12.60
N VAL A 218 -27.77 19.06 -13.31
CA VAL A 218 -27.71 18.95 -14.78
C VAL A 218 -28.71 19.93 -15.41
N PRO A 219 -28.53 20.31 -16.70
CA PRO A 219 -29.45 21.21 -17.37
C PRO A 219 -30.89 20.71 -17.36
N GLY A 220 -31.82 21.53 -16.88
CA GLY A 220 -33.24 21.23 -16.72
C GLY A 220 -33.64 20.90 -15.29
N ASP A 221 -32.69 20.71 -14.37
CA ASP A 221 -33.00 20.49 -12.94
C ASP A 221 -33.67 21.70 -12.28
N ASP A 222 -33.33 22.89 -12.77
CA ASP A 222 -33.94 24.16 -12.33
C ASP A 222 -35.45 24.26 -12.61
N GLN A 223 -35.94 23.47 -13.58
CA GLN A 223 -37.38 23.38 -13.93
C GLN A 223 -38.11 22.28 -13.15
N LEU A 224 -37.40 21.48 -12.38
CA LEU A 224 -37.95 20.38 -11.60
C LEU A 224 -37.83 20.63 -10.10
N PRO A 225 -38.78 20.17 -9.28
CA PRO A 225 -38.65 20.29 -7.82
C PRO A 225 -37.45 19.47 -7.33
N SER A 226 -36.66 20.08 -6.44
CA SER A 226 -35.59 19.36 -5.72
C SER A 226 -36.15 18.15 -4.97
N LYS A 227 -35.32 17.16 -4.73
CA LYS A 227 -35.68 16.00 -3.88
C LYS A 227 -34.88 16.04 -2.60
N LYS A 228 -35.38 15.38 -1.57
CA LYS A 228 -34.59 15.14 -0.35
C LYS A 228 -33.60 14.00 -0.58
N PHE A 229 -32.40 14.11 0.02
CA PHE A 229 -31.42 13.03 -0.02
C PHE A 229 -32.02 11.72 0.53
N TYR A 230 -32.63 11.77 1.73
CA TYR A 230 -33.36 10.63 2.26
C TYR A 230 -34.86 10.69 1.83
N PRO A 231 -35.48 9.55 1.45
CA PRO A 231 -34.97 8.18 1.52
C PRO A 231 -34.23 7.71 0.24
N ARG A 232 -34.53 8.30 -0.92
CA ARG A 232 -34.20 7.68 -2.22
C ARG A 232 -32.70 7.61 -2.48
N GLN A 233 -31.97 8.72 -2.37
CA GLN A 233 -30.53 8.72 -2.65
C GLN A 233 -29.78 7.91 -1.59
N ALA A 234 -30.14 8.05 -0.32
CA ALA A 234 -29.56 7.25 0.75
C ALA A 234 -29.75 5.75 0.53
N PHE A 235 -30.89 5.32 -0.03
CA PHE A 235 -31.15 3.94 -0.39
C PHE A 235 -30.26 3.45 -1.54
N LEU A 236 -30.08 4.28 -2.59
CA LEU A 236 -29.18 3.96 -3.72
C LEU A 236 -27.72 3.83 -3.24
N ASP A 237 -27.28 4.76 -2.40
CA ASP A 237 -25.93 4.73 -1.82
C ASP A 237 -25.74 3.46 -0.97
N THR A 238 -26.74 3.08 -0.17
CA THR A 238 -26.72 1.85 0.64
C THR A 238 -26.59 0.60 -0.24
N ILE A 239 -27.36 0.51 -1.34
CA ILE A 239 -27.27 -0.62 -2.28
C ILE A 239 -25.87 -0.65 -2.91
N ALA A 240 -25.34 0.49 -3.35
CA ALA A 240 -24.02 0.56 -3.97
C ALA A 240 -22.91 0.14 -3.00
N VAL A 241 -22.95 0.62 -1.76
CA VAL A 241 -22.04 0.25 -0.67
C VAL A 241 -22.14 -1.25 -0.37
N PHE A 242 -23.36 -1.78 -0.24
CA PHE A 242 -23.58 -3.21 0.00
C PHE A 242 -23.04 -4.07 -1.15
N THR A 243 -23.31 -3.67 -2.39
CA THR A 243 -22.78 -4.35 -3.59
C THR A 243 -21.25 -4.34 -3.59
N ALA A 244 -20.63 -3.20 -3.32
CA ALA A 244 -19.19 -3.07 -3.20
C ALA A 244 -18.62 -3.98 -2.10
N PHE A 245 -19.30 -4.03 -0.94
CA PHE A 245 -18.92 -4.94 0.15
C PHE A 245 -18.98 -6.41 -0.26
N VAL A 246 -20.08 -6.84 -0.91
CA VAL A 246 -20.22 -8.23 -1.37
C VAL A 246 -19.13 -8.61 -2.37
N ILE A 247 -18.84 -7.73 -3.33
CA ILE A 247 -17.75 -7.96 -4.31
C ILE A 247 -16.42 -8.06 -3.58
N LEU A 248 -16.11 -7.11 -2.69
CA LEU A 248 -14.86 -7.08 -1.94
C LEU A 248 -14.69 -8.33 -1.06
N PHE A 249 -15.74 -8.70 -0.33
CA PHE A 249 -15.73 -9.88 0.52
C PHE A 249 -15.52 -11.17 -0.29
N THR A 250 -16.21 -11.29 -1.42
CA THR A 250 -16.05 -12.43 -2.33
C THR A 250 -14.62 -12.52 -2.85
N LEU A 251 -14.03 -11.40 -3.30
CA LEU A 251 -12.63 -11.38 -3.74
C LEU A 251 -11.68 -11.78 -2.61
N ALA A 252 -11.89 -11.28 -1.40
CA ALA A 252 -11.05 -11.59 -0.24
C ALA A 252 -11.10 -13.08 0.16
N VAL A 253 -12.25 -13.75 -0.06
CA VAL A 253 -12.42 -15.17 0.25
C VAL A 253 -11.91 -16.06 -0.87
N VAL A 254 -12.18 -15.72 -2.14
CA VAL A 254 -11.93 -16.60 -3.29
C VAL A 254 -10.57 -16.37 -3.93
N ALA A 255 -10.14 -15.13 -4.04
CA ALA A 255 -8.92 -14.75 -4.72
C ALA A 255 -7.75 -14.62 -3.73
N HIS A 256 -7.06 -15.72 -3.48
CA HIS A 256 -5.91 -15.75 -2.58
C HIS A 256 -4.72 -15.00 -3.17
N LEU A 257 -4.01 -14.30 -2.28
CA LEU A 257 -2.83 -13.51 -2.60
C LEU A 257 -1.62 -14.16 -1.97
N PRO A 258 -0.82 -14.90 -2.75
CA PRO A 258 0.42 -15.47 -2.23
C PRO A 258 1.43 -14.35 -1.98
N LEU A 259 2.20 -14.47 -0.89
CA LEU A 259 3.45 -13.74 -0.75
C LEU A 259 4.47 -14.35 -1.71
N GLU A 260 5.32 -13.51 -2.31
CA GLU A 260 6.51 -14.03 -2.98
C GLU A 260 7.55 -14.48 -1.94
N ARG A 261 8.68 -15.00 -2.39
CA ARG A 261 9.80 -15.30 -1.49
C ARG A 261 10.27 -14.06 -0.74
N LEU A 262 10.92 -14.25 0.40
CA LEU A 262 11.56 -13.19 1.17
C LEU A 262 12.45 -12.32 0.27
N ALA A 263 12.45 -11.00 0.51
CA ALA A 263 13.29 -10.05 -0.20
C ALA A 263 14.75 -10.50 -0.29
N ASP A 264 15.25 -10.58 -1.51
CA ASP A 264 16.65 -10.90 -1.81
C ASP A 264 17.32 -9.75 -2.57
N PRO A 265 18.07 -8.88 -1.89
CA PRO A 265 18.80 -7.79 -2.53
C PRO A 265 19.86 -8.25 -3.54
N SER A 266 20.25 -9.52 -3.52
CA SER A 266 21.25 -10.09 -4.41
C SER A 266 20.68 -10.57 -5.74
N ASP A 267 19.36 -10.70 -5.86
CA ASP A 267 18.68 -11.14 -7.07
C ASP A 267 18.55 -9.99 -8.08
N THR A 268 19.66 -9.51 -8.56
CA THR A 268 19.69 -8.40 -9.54
C THR A 268 19.08 -8.74 -10.90
N ALA A 269 18.78 -10.01 -11.14
CA ALA A 269 18.07 -10.48 -12.33
C ALA A 269 16.54 -10.41 -12.17
N TYR A 270 16.04 -10.13 -10.98
CA TYR A 270 14.62 -10.01 -10.73
C TYR A 270 14.04 -8.79 -11.45
N ILE A 271 12.97 -9.01 -12.23
CA ILE A 271 12.25 -7.94 -12.92
C ILE A 271 11.02 -7.60 -12.10
N PRO A 272 11.03 -6.49 -11.34
CA PRO A 272 9.89 -6.11 -10.52
C PRO A 272 8.71 -5.73 -11.41
N ARG A 273 7.56 -6.33 -11.10
CA ARG A 273 6.29 -5.99 -11.75
C ARG A 273 5.40 -5.30 -10.73
N PRO A 274 5.15 -4.00 -10.89
CA PRO A 274 4.30 -3.27 -9.95
C PRO A 274 2.86 -3.75 -9.99
N GLU A 275 2.04 -3.29 -9.06
CA GLU A 275 0.60 -3.54 -9.05
C GLU A 275 -0.06 -3.07 -10.36
N TRP A 276 -1.16 -3.71 -10.74
CA TRP A 276 -1.84 -3.54 -12.03
C TRP A 276 -2.13 -2.07 -12.38
N TYR A 277 -2.44 -1.24 -11.39
CA TYR A 277 -2.75 0.18 -11.58
C TYR A 277 -1.51 1.06 -11.87
N TYR A 278 -0.30 0.52 -11.71
CA TYR A 278 0.98 1.15 -12.09
C TYR A 278 1.61 0.55 -13.35
N LEU A 279 1.07 -0.54 -13.92
CA LEU A 279 1.67 -1.20 -15.08
C LEU A 279 1.83 -0.27 -16.29
N PHE A 280 0.90 0.65 -16.49
CA PHE A 280 1.00 1.62 -17.59
C PHE A 280 2.20 2.56 -17.43
N LEU A 281 2.49 3.02 -16.20
CA LEU A 281 3.68 3.83 -15.91
C LEU A 281 4.96 3.00 -16.10
N PHE A 282 4.95 1.77 -15.61
CA PHE A 282 6.07 0.85 -15.78
C PHE A 282 6.38 0.59 -17.26
N GLN A 283 5.36 0.41 -18.10
CA GLN A 283 5.56 0.28 -19.55
C GLN A 283 6.05 1.58 -20.16
N MET A 284 5.53 2.70 -19.73
CA MET A 284 5.95 4.00 -20.23
C MET A 284 7.45 4.24 -19.99
N LEU A 285 7.96 3.88 -18.79
CA LEU A 285 9.39 4.00 -18.47
C LEU A 285 10.28 3.26 -19.47
N LYS A 286 9.85 2.11 -20.00
CA LYS A 286 10.64 1.32 -20.96
C LYS A 286 10.86 2.02 -22.31
N TYR A 287 10.05 3.03 -22.63
CA TYR A 287 10.21 3.80 -23.86
C TYR A 287 11.18 4.97 -23.74
N PHE A 288 11.65 5.23 -22.51
CA PHE A 288 12.58 6.31 -22.22
C PHE A 288 13.84 5.74 -21.56
N SER A 289 14.98 5.95 -22.16
CA SER A 289 16.28 5.46 -21.66
C SER A 289 17.30 6.58 -21.59
N GLY A 290 18.30 6.43 -20.73
CA GLY A 290 19.36 7.39 -20.53
C GLY A 290 18.82 8.77 -20.10
N PRO A 291 19.28 9.89 -20.72
CA PRO A 291 18.84 11.23 -20.33
C PRO A 291 17.33 11.48 -20.45
N MET A 292 16.64 10.69 -21.28
CA MET A 292 15.19 10.81 -21.47
C MET A 292 14.38 10.13 -20.38
N GLU A 293 14.98 9.35 -19.51
CA GLU A 293 14.29 8.64 -18.41
C GLU A 293 13.51 9.59 -17.51
N VAL A 294 14.10 10.77 -17.20
CA VAL A 294 13.42 11.82 -16.40
C VAL A 294 12.14 12.31 -17.07
N PHE A 295 12.12 12.33 -18.40
CA PHE A 295 10.93 12.75 -19.12
C PHE A 295 9.77 11.77 -18.93
N GLY A 296 10.02 10.47 -19.04
CA GLY A 296 9.03 9.43 -18.83
C GLY A 296 8.61 9.25 -17.36
N SER A 297 9.56 9.36 -16.43
CA SER A 297 9.32 9.09 -15.01
C SER A 297 8.75 10.27 -14.22
N VAL A 298 9.10 11.50 -14.58
CA VAL A 298 8.78 12.71 -13.80
C VAL A 298 7.95 13.70 -14.61
N VAL A 299 8.42 14.07 -15.81
CA VAL A 299 7.79 15.17 -16.57
C VAL A 299 6.40 14.80 -17.06
N LEU A 300 6.22 13.66 -17.72
CA LEU A 300 4.91 13.26 -18.24
C LEU A 300 3.87 13.01 -17.13
N PRO A 301 4.17 12.24 -16.05
CA PRO A 301 3.23 12.11 -14.95
C PRO A 301 2.95 13.42 -14.24
N GLY A 302 3.97 14.25 -14.02
CA GLY A 302 3.81 15.58 -13.42
C GLY A 302 2.93 16.50 -14.25
N LEU A 303 3.12 16.52 -15.58
CA LEU A 303 2.26 17.27 -16.50
C LEU A 303 0.82 16.78 -16.47
N ALA A 304 0.59 15.46 -16.42
CA ALA A 304 -0.75 14.91 -16.32
C ALA A 304 -1.46 15.37 -15.04
N ILE A 305 -0.78 15.32 -13.89
CA ILE A 305 -1.31 15.83 -12.60
C ILE A 305 -1.58 17.33 -12.68
N PHE A 306 -0.64 18.10 -13.23
CA PHE A 306 -0.79 19.54 -13.38
C PHE A 306 -2.01 19.90 -14.26
N LEU A 307 -2.20 19.19 -15.37
CA LEU A 307 -3.36 19.38 -16.24
C LEU A 307 -4.66 19.01 -15.50
N LEU A 308 -4.69 17.93 -14.70
CA LEU A 308 -5.86 17.59 -13.89
C LEU A 308 -6.22 18.72 -12.92
N ILE A 309 -5.23 19.33 -12.26
CA ILE A 309 -5.47 20.47 -11.36
C ILE A 309 -6.02 21.68 -12.13
N LEU A 310 -5.56 21.90 -13.35
CA LEU A 310 -5.93 23.05 -14.17
C LEU A 310 -7.31 22.92 -14.85
N ILE A 311 -7.89 21.74 -14.93
CA ILE A 311 -9.17 21.50 -15.62
C ILE A 311 -10.25 22.55 -15.28
N PRO A 312 -10.54 22.89 -14.02
CA PRO A 312 -11.59 23.85 -13.68
C PRO A 312 -11.33 25.26 -14.20
N PHE A 313 -10.07 25.61 -14.44
CA PHE A 313 -9.65 26.94 -14.89
C PHE A 313 -9.58 27.05 -16.42
N ILE A 314 -9.37 25.90 -17.09
CA ILE A 314 -9.28 25.79 -18.56
C ILE A 314 -10.67 25.61 -19.18
N ASP A 315 -11.48 24.67 -18.65
CA ASP A 315 -12.83 24.40 -19.15
C ASP A 315 -13.85 25.41 -18.59
N ARG A 316 -13.93 26.55 -19.25
CA ARG A 316 -14.89 27.62 -18.95
C ARG A 316 -16.19 27.51 -19.76
N THR A 317 -16.36 26.45 -20.55
CA THR A 317 -17.57 26.25 -21.35
C THR A 317 -18.81 26.08 -20.45
N PRO A 318 -19.99 26.58 -20.85
CA PRO A 318 -21.22 26.38 -20.07
C PRO A 318 -21.78 24.94 -20.19
N LEU A 319 -21.13 24.09 -20.98
CA LEU A 319 -21.63 22.73 -21.26
C LEU A 319 -21.46 21.83 -20.05
N VAL A 320 -22.56 21.32 -19.52
CA VAL A 320 -22.59 20.32 -18.44
C VAL A 320 -23.34 19.02 -18.83
N ARG A 321 -24.17 19.06 -19.89
CA ARG A 321 -24.83 17.85 -20.40
C ARG A 321 -23.81 16.93 -21.06
N VAL A 322 -23.65 15.70 -20.61
CA VAL A 322 -22.65 14.73 -21.10
C VAL A 322 -22.65 14.60 -22.61
N SER A 323 -23.85 14.46 -23.25
CA SER A 323 -23.97 14.33 -24.71
C SER A 323 -23.46 15.55 -25.53
N LYS A 324 -23.30 16.70 -24.90
CA LYS A 324 -22.76 17.92 -25.51
C LYS A 324 -21.27 18.11 -25.26
N ARG A 325 -20.68 17.31 -24.39
CA ARG A 325 -19.27 17.39 -23.98
C ARG A 325 -18.38 16.42 -24.79
N VAL A 326 -18.46 16.48 -26.08
CA VAL A 326 -17.76 15.57 -26.99
C VAL A 326 -16.24 15.59 -26.76
N PHE A 327 -15.66 16.77 -26.53
CA PHE A 327 -14.23 16.90 -26.22
C PHE A 327 -13.86 16.19 -24.90
N ALA A 328 -14.65 16.36 -23.85
CA ALA A 328 -14.40 15.67 -22.57
C ALA A 328 -14.53 14.15 -22.73
N MET A 329 -15.52 13.67 -23.48
CA MET A 329 -15.66 12.24 -23.78
C MET A 329 -14.44 11.72 -24.56
N ALA A 330 -13.98 12.47 -25.57
CA ALA A 330 -12.80 12.11 -26.33
C ALA A 330 -11.55 12.02 -25.44
N CYS A 331 -11.35 12.96 -24.53
CA CYS A 331 -10.24 12.92 -23.55
C CYS A 331 -10.27 11.65 -22.69
N ILE A 332 -11.45 11.24 -22.19
CA ILE A 332 -11.58 10.02 -21.40
C ILE A 332 -11.30 8.77 -22.23
N VAL A 333 -11.84 8.69 -23.45
CA VAL A 333 -11.60 7.56 -24.34
C VAL A 333 -10.11 7.44 -24.66
N LEU A 334 -9.45 8.56 -24.99
CA LEU A 334 -8.01 8.57 -25.28
C LEU A 334 -7.16 8.21 -24.04
N ALA A 335 -7.49 8.77 -22.87
CA ALA A 335 -6.81 8.43 -21.63
C ALA A 335 -7.00 6.95 -21.27
N GLY A 336 -8.22 6.42 -21.41
CA GLY A 336 -8.52 5.01 -21.17
C GLY A 336 -7.81 4.09 -22.18
N ALA A 337 -7.76 4.46 -23.46
CA ALA A 337 -7.05 3.72 -24.49
C ALA A 337 -5.53 3.73 -24.25
N ALA A 338 -4.96 4.88 -23.87
CA ALA A 338 -3.55 4.99 -23.52
C ALA A 338 -3.21 4.14 -22.28
N TRP A 339 -4.01 4.27 -21.20
CA TRP A 339 -3.84 3.46 -20.01
C TRP A 339 -3.97 1.97 -20.28
N GLY A 340 -5.03 1.54 -20.98
CA GLY A 340 -5.28 0.14 -21.30
C GLY A 340 -4.24 -0.43 -22.27
N GLY A 341 -3.85 0.34 -23.29
CA GLY A 341 -2.82 -0.06 -24.27
C GLY A 341 -1.45 -0.24 -23.62
N LEU A 342 -1.01 0.71 -22.78
CA LEU A 342 0.24 0.60 -22.04
C LEU A 342 0.21 -0.56 -21.02
N THR A 343 -0.90 -0.74 -20.32
CA THR A 343 -1.08 -1.86 -19.39
C THR A 343 -1.01 -3.20 -20.12
N LEU A 344 -1.68 -3.35 -21.25
CA LEU A 344 -1.63 -4.56 -22.05
C LEU A 344 -0.22 -4.82 -22.61
N ALA A 345 0.48 -3.78 -23.05
CA ALA A 345 1.87 -3.89 -23.48
C ALA A 345 2.78 -4.34 -22.35
N ALA A 346 2.59 -3.81 -21.13
CA ALA A 346 3.33 -4.26 -19.94
C ALA A 346 3.10 -5.75 -19.63
N VAL A 347 1.83 -6.19 -19.68
CA VAL A 347 1.47 -7.59 -19.42
C VAL A 347 2.12 -8.54 -20.44
N LYS A 348 2.18 -8.13 -21.72
CA LYS A 348 2.77 -8.94 -22.79
C LYS A 348 4.31 -8.95 -22.74
N SER A 349 4.93 -7.80 -22.46
CA SER A 349 6.40 -7.65 -22.50
C SER A 349 7.10 -8.06 -21.21
N THR A 350 6.39 -8.20 -20.12
CA THR A 350 6.93 -8.60 -18.81
C THR A 350 5.98 -9.61 -18.18
N PRO A 351 6.11 -10.89 -18.53
CA PRO A 351 5.33 -11.93 -17.86
C PRO A 351 5.66 -11.93 -16.36
N PRO A 352 4.74 -12.41 -15.50
CA PRO A 352 5.05 -12.61 -14.09
C PRO A 352 6.32 -13.46 -13.99
N SER A 353 7.21 -13.08 -13.06
CA SER A 353 8.37 -13.92 -12.77
C SER A 353 7.86 -15.31 -12.44
N GLY A 354 8.25 -16.34 -13.21
CA GLY A 354 7.83 -17.73 -12.99
C GLY A 354 8.33 -18.33 -11.67
N VAL A 355 8.97 -17.52 -10.86
CA VAL A 355 9.44 -17.75 -9.49
C VAL A 355 8.39 -17.26 -8.47
N ALA A 356 7.13 -17.06 -8.86
CA ALA A 356 6.06 -17.15 -7.88
C ALA A 356 6.10 -18.57 -7.32
N ALA A 357 7.03 -18.80 -6.42
CA ALA A 357 7.00 -20.00 -5.62
C ALA A 357 5.62 -19.96 -4.95
N SER A 358 4.73 -20.84 -5.40
CA SER A 358 3.59 -21.23 -4.61
C SER A 358 4.15 -21.77 -3.30
N ILE A 359 4.46 -20.87 -2.37
CA ILE A 359 4.63 -21.27 -0.99
C ILE A 359 3.23 -21.74 -0.64
N ASP A 360 3.07 -23.06 -0.60
CA ASP A 360 1.84 -23.67 -0.18
C ASP A 360 1.65 -23.31 1.31
N TYR A 361 0.80 -22.32 1.56
CA TYR A 361 0.45 -21.87 2.91
C TYR A 361 -0.57 -22.82 3.58
N ALA A 362 -0.82 -24.00 3.00
CA ALA A 362 -1.85 -24.94 3.46
C ALA A 362 -1.46 -25.77 4.69
N GLY A 363 -0.33 -25.50 5.33
CA GLY A 363 0.10 -26.20 6.54
C GLY A 363 0.64 -25.28 7.63
N PRO A 364 0.69 -25.75 8.89
CA PRO A 364 1.40 -25.07 9.95
C PRO A 364 2.84 -24.82 9.51
N ILE A 365 3.39 -23.64 9.87
CA ILE A 365 4.78 -23.31 9.58
C ILE A 365 5.64 -24.34 10.31
N ASP A 366 6.19 -25.28 9.58
CA ASP A 366 7.22 -26.15 10.13
C ASP A 366 8.52 -25.34 10.24
N TRP A 367 8.71 -24.78 11.42
CA TRP A 367 9.92 -24.03 11.76
C TRP A 367 11.19 -24.90 11.61
N MET A 368 11.03 -26.23 11.56
CA MET A 368 12.09 -27.18 11.28
C MET A 368 12.51 -27.17 9.80
N GLN A 369 11.64 -26.76 8.87
CA GLN A 369 12.00 -26.62 7.45
C GLN A 369 12.83 -25.36 7.14
N LEU A 370 12.86 -24.39 8.06
CA LEU A 370 13.79 -23.24 8.01
C LEU A 370 15.12 -23.53 8.73
N THR A 371 15.31 -24.75 9.22
CA THR A 371 16.59 -25.23 9.76
C THR A 371 17.58 -25.58 8.63
N PRO A 372 18.85 -25.79 8.94
CA PRO A 372 19.90 -26.15 7.97
C PRO A 372 19.56 -27.31 7.00
N ALA A 373 18.57 -28.14 7.31
CA ALA A 373 18.07 -29.15 6.40
C ALA A 373 17.38 -28.59 5.15
N ALA A 374 16.67 -27.46 5.26
CA ALA A 374 16.13 -26.73 4.10
C ALA A 374 17.19 -25.93 3.34
N LEU A 375 18.30 -25.64 4.00
CA LEU A 375 19.48 -25.00 3.43
C LEU A 375 20.46 -26.01 2.78
N GLY A 376 20.01 -27.23 2.45
CA GLY A 376 20.75 -28.17 1.59
C GLY A 376 21.42 -29.34 2.28
N ARG A 377 21.05 -29.69 3.51
CA ARG A 377 21.45 -30.97 4.12
C ARG A 377 20.21 -31.76 4.53
N GLY A 378 20.16 -32.99 4.05
CA GLY A 378 19.21 -34.00 4.48
C GLY A 378 19.22 -34.19 6.00
N SER A 379 18.14 -34.74 6.51
CA SER A 379 17.86 -34.99 7.93
C SER A 379 19.00 -35.79 8.61
N ASP A 380 20.07 -35.09 8.97
CA ASP A 380 21.13 -35.65 9.80
C ASP A 380 20.67 -35.57 11.26
N LYS A 381 20.20 -36.71 11.78
CA LYS A 381 19.77 -36.88 13.17
C LYS A 381 20.90 -36.74 14.20
N THR A 382 22.10 -36.30 13.75
CA THR A 382 23.31 -36.22 14.57
C THR A 382 23.76 -34.79 14.88
N ALA A 383 22.97 -33.74 14.48
CA ALA A 383 23.34 -32.36 14.82
C ALA A 383 23.25 -32.12 16.33
N PRO A 384 24.30 -31.55 16.97
CA PRO A 384 24.27 -31.26 18.41
C PRO A 384 23.11 -30.35 18.78
N ASP A 385 22.48 -30.54 19.93
CA ASP A 385 21.32 -29.75 20.41
C ASP A 385 21.54 -28.23 20.35
N PHE A 386 22.78 -27.78 20.61
CA PHE A 386 23.13 -26.37 20.53
C PHE A 386 23.08 -25.81 19.10
N ALA A 387 23.43 -26.60 18.09
CA ALA A 387 23.39 -26.17 16.70
C ALA A 387 21.93 -25.98 16.23
N VAL A 388 21.03 -26.85 16.67
CA VAL A 388 19.59 -26.75 16.39
C VAL A 388 19.01 -25.53 17.09
N ALA A 389 19.35 -25.31 18.35
CA ALA A 389 18.92 -24.14 19.12
C ALA A 389 19.47 -22.84 18.53
N GLY A 390 20.72 -22.85 18.09
CA GLY A 390 21.39 -21.70 17.43
C GLY A 390 20.76 -21.37 16.08
N ALA A 391 20.41 -22.37 15.26
CA ALA A 391 19.70 -22.17 13.99
C ALA A 391 18.33 -21.52 14.19
N LYS A 392 17.57 -21.98 15.22
CA LYS A 392 16.31 -21.34 15.61
C LYS A 392 16.53 -19.88 16.03
N LEU A 393 17.56 -19.62 16.79
CA LEU A 393 17.90 -18.28 17.27
C LEU A 393 18.33 -17.37 16.12
N PHE A 394 19.13 -17.88 15.18
CA PHE A 394 19.56 -17.21 13.93
C PHE A 394 18.34 -16.72 13.13
N THR A 395 17.36 -17.61 12.95
CA THR A 395 16.10 -17.30 12.25
C THR A 395 15.27 -16.31 13.07
N LYS A 396 15.09 -16.55 14.38
CA LYS A 396 14.29 -15.70 15.27
C LYS A 396 14.82 -14.27 15.36
N LYS A 397 16.14 -14.09 15.31
CA LYS A 397 16.79 -12.77 15.37
C LYS A 397 16.97 -12.10 14.00
N GLY A 398 16.51 -12.74 12.92
CA GLY A 398 16.51 -12.16 11.58
C GLY A 398 17.91 -12.05 10.94
N CYS A 399 18.91 -12.80 11.40
CA CYS A 399 20.28 -12.72 10.92
C CYS A 399 20.40 -12.99 9.40
N ALA A 400 19.55 -13.88 8.86
CA ALA A 400 19.48 -14.19 7.44
C ALA A 400 19.04 -13.01 6.56
N ALA A 401 18.46 -11.96 7.14
CA ALA A 401 18.09 -10.76 6.38
C ALA A 401 19.33 -9.99 5.88
N CYS A 402 20.44 -10.08 6.62
CA CYS A 402 21.69 -9.37 6.31
C CYS A 402 22.81 -10.30 5.89
N HIS A 403 22.81 -11.55 6.38
CA HIS A 403 23.91 -12.50 6.17
C HIS A 403 23.48 -13.70 5.30
N MET A 404 24.38 -14.06 4.41
CA MET A 404 24.23 -15.25 3.55
C MET A 404 24.83 -16.50 4.24
N VAL A 405 24.06 -17.59 4.22
CA VAL A 405 24.48 -18.93 4.66
C VAL A 405 24.17 -19.93 3.55
N ASN A 406 25.14 -20.67 3.10
CA ASN A 406 25.02 -21.67 2.01
C ASN A 406 24.37 -21.11 0.72
N GLY A 407 24.69 -19.86 0.37
CA GLY A 407 24.12 -19.20 -0.80
C GLY A 407 22.70 -18.62 -0.61
N VAL A 408 22.12 -18.74 0.60
CA VAL A 408 20.78 -18.23 0.93
C VAL A 408 20.89 -17.12 1.98
N GLY A 409 20.20 -15.99 1.80
CA GLY A 409 20.16 -14.87 2.72
C GLY A 409 20.62 -13.55 2.11
N GLY A 410 20.67 -12.49 2.93
CA GLY A 410 21.06 -11.15 2.52
C GLY A 410 22.56 -10.98 2.29
N LYS A 411 22.95 -9.99 1.48
CA LYS A 411 24.33 -9.61 1.21
C LYS A 411 24.75 -8.28 1.86
N LEU A 412 23.97 -7.77 2.79
CA LEU A 412 24.29 -6.56 3.55
C LEU A 412 25.44 -6.79 4.54
N GLY A 413 25.55 -8.01 5.06
CA GLY A 413 26.63 -8.47 5.88
C GLY A 413 27.51 -9.50 5.14
N PRO A 414 28.70 -9.82 5.66
CA PRO A 414 29.55 -10.84 5.07
C PRO A 414 28.90 -12.22 5.10
N PRO A 415 29.20 -13.11 4.13
CA PRO A 415 28.75 -14.49 4.18
C PRO A 415 29.30 -15.20 5.42
N LEU A 416 28.49 -16.01 6.05
CA LEU A 416 28.83 -16.69 7.32
C LEU A 416 29.36 -18.12 7.10
N ASN A 417 29.43 -18.58 5.87
CA ASN A 417 30.08 -19.82 5.52
C ASN A 417 31.55 -19.78 5.94
N GLY A 418 32.06 -20.87 6.56
CA GLY A 418 33.42 -20.93 7.01
C GLY A 418 33.81 -19.89 8.06
N LEU A 419 32.86 -19.43 8.89
CA LEU A 419 33.17 -18.40 9.91
C LEU A 419 34.20 -18.88 10.91
N SER A 420 34.17 -20.16 11.30
CA SER A 420 35.11 -20.77 12.24
C SER A 420 36.58 -20.80 11.77
N SER A 421 36.79 -20.79 10.44
CA SER A 421 38.16 -20.69 9.89
C SER A 421 38.69 -19.24 9.81
N ARG A 422 37.80 -18.25 9.93
CA ARG A 422 38.13 -16.83 9.75
C ARG A 422 38.10 -15.99 11.02
N ARG A 423 37.36 -16.43 12.05
CA ARG A 423 37.19 -15.68 13.31
C ARG A 423 37.11 -16.63 14.48
N SER A 424 37.62 -16.19 15.65
CA SER A 424 37.48 -16.92 16.92
C SER A 424 36.12 -16.71 17.52
N GLU A 425 35.74 -17.58 18.47
CA GLU A 425 34.47 -17.46 19.20
C GLU A 425 34.38 -16.14 19.97
N GLU A 426 35.46 -15.73 20.63
CA GLU A 426 35.55 -14.47 21.38
C GLU A 426 35.33 -13.26 20.44
N TRP A 427 35.90 -13.30 19.23
CA TRP A 427 35.70 -12.24 18.26
C TRP A 427 34.21 -12.13 17.85
N VAL A 428 33.56 -13.27 17.61
CA VAL A 428 32.16 -13.32 17.22
C VAL A 428 31.24 -12.86 18.36
N GLN A 429 31.58 -13.28 19.60
CA GLN A 429 30.87 -12.83 20.80
C GLN A 429 30.97 -11.32 20.98
N GLU A 430 32.17 -10.75 20.90
CA GLU A 430 32.37 -9.30 21.03
C GLU A 430 31.66 -8.55 19.90
N ASN A 431 31.62 -9.10 18.70
CA ASN A 431 30.92 -8.50 17.55
C ASN A 431 29.40 -8.50 17.74
N PHE A 432 28.80 -9.47 18.42
CA PHE A 432 27.38 -9.42 18.78
C PHE A 432 27.08 -8.35 19.83
N ILE A 433 27.97 -8.15 20.78
CA ILE A 433 27.76 -7.21 21.90
C ILE A 433 28.10 -5.79 21.47
N HIS A 434 29.21 -5.60 20.76
CA HIS A 434 29.76 -4.30 20.38
C HIS A 434 30.09 -4.20 18.88
N PRO A 435 29.09 -4.37 17.98
CA PRO A 435 29.37 -4.43 16.54
C PRO A 435 30.05 -3.17 16.00
N GLN A 436 29.69 -2.00 16.49
CA GLN A 436 30.30 -0.72 16.08
C GLN A 436 31.76 -0.60 16.49
N LYS A 437 32.17 -1.23 17.60
CA LYS A 437 33.57 -1.29 18.04
C LYS A 437 34.39 -2.24 17.16
N MET A 438 33.79 -3.38 16.80
CA MET A 438 34.45 -4.43 16.03
C MET A 438 34.52 -4.12 14.54
N ALA A 439 33.53 -3.41 14.02
CA ALA A 439 33.44 -2.95 12.62
C ALA A 439 32.83 -1.53 12.59
N PRO A 440 33.66 -0.46 12.70
CA PRO A 440 33.14 0.90 12.68
C PRO A 440 32.35 1.20 11.39
N GLY A 441 31.15 1.78 11.56
CA GLY A 441 30.24 2.05 10.44
C GLY A 441 29.33 0.88 10.04
N THR A 442 29.42 -0.26 10.73
CA THR A 442 28.50 -1.39 10.47
C THR A 442 27.06 -1.02 10.80
N ILE A 443 26.11 -1.56 10.02
CA ILE A 443 24.68 -1.48 10.29
C ILE A 443 24.18 -2.65 11.17
N MET A 444 25.06 -3.59 11.51
CA MET A 444 24.71 -4.72 12.36
C MET A 444 24.27 -4.20 13.74
N PRO A 445 23.07 -4.56 14.21
CA PRO A 445 22.63 -4.17 15.56
C PRO A 445 23.36 -4.98 16.64
N ALA A 446 23.47 -4.44 17.83
CA ALA A 446 23.94 -5.19 18.99
C ALA A 446 22.90 -6.21 19.43
N TYR A 447 23.37 -7.43 19.76
CA TYR A 447 22.52 -8.53 20.25
C TYR A 447 22.98 -8.92 21.66
N PRO A 448 22.31 -8.44 22.72
CA PRO A 448 22.62 -8.80 24.10
C PRO A 448 22.06 -10.21 24.41
N PHE A 449 22.67 -11.23 23.83
CA PHE A 449 22.33 -12.61 24.10
C PHE A 449 22.73 -12.99 25.53
N ASN A 450 21.90 -13.81 26.19
CA ASN A 450 22.34 -14.47 27.42
C ASN A 450 23.38 -15.55 27.10
N GLU A 451 24.07 -16.09 28.13
CA GLU A 451 25.16 -17.05 27.96
C GLU A 451 24.76 -18.29 27.14
N THR A 452 23.55 -18.81 27.36
CA THR A 452 23.04 -19.98 26.64
C THR A 452 22.72 -19.63 25.19
N GLU A 453 22.08 -18.49 24.93
CA GLU A 453 21.80 -18.03 23.57
C GLU A 453 23.10 -17.75 22.81
N MET A 454 24.08 -17.11 23.44
CA MET A 454 25.39 -16.81 22.86
C MET A 454 26.12 -18.09 22.46
N ARG A 455 26.16 -19.07 23.34
CA ARG A 455 26.77 -20.37 23.06
C ARG A 455 26.09 -21.08 21.89
N ASN A 456 24.75 -21.09 21.90
CA ASN A 456 23.98 -21.76 20.86
C ASN A 456 24.17 -21.09 19.50
N ILE A 457 24.13 -19.76 19.41
CA ILE A 457 24.27 -19.05 18.13
C ILE A 457 25.70 -19.17 17.56
N ILE A 458 26.72 -19.05 18.40
CA ILE A 458 28.12 -19.22 17.97
C ILE A 458 28.36 -20.67 17.54
N GLY A 459 27.90 -21.64 18.35
CA GLY A 459 28.02 -23.06 18.01
C GLY A 459 27.36 -23.39 16.68
N TYR A 460 26.16 -22.85 16.41
CA TYR A 460 25.52 -22.99 15.09
C TYR A 460 26.36 -22.38 13.96
N LEU A 461 26.77 -21.14 14.11
CA LEU A 461 27.54 -20.44 13.07
C LEU A 461 28.85 -21.13 12.74
N PHE A 462 29.46 -21.80 13.72
CA PHE A 462 30.72 -22.54 13.53
C PHE A 462 30.53 -23.93 12.90
N THR A 463 29.31 -24.43 12.83
CA THR A 463 28.99 -25.67 12.07
C THR A 463 28.73 -25.41 10.59
N ILE A 464 28.64 -24.13 10.14
CA ILE A 464 28.40 -23.79 8.75
C ILE A 464 29.68 -24.01 7.96
N PRO A 465 29.73 -24.93 6.96
CA PRO A 465 30.95 -25.21 6.19
C PRO A 465 31.34 -24.05 5.28
N GLU A 466 32.53 -24.12 4.71
CA GLU A 466 33.07 -23.19 3.71
C GLU A 466 32.24 -23.16 2.41
#